data_2cce81d7572e14f0d8c04a55d163c169
#
_entry.id   2cce81d7572e14f0d8c04a55d163c169
#
_cell.length_a   1.000
_cell.length_b   1.000
_cell.length_c   1.000
_cell.angle_alpha   90.00
_cell.angle_beta   90.00
_cell.angle_gamma   90.00
#
_symmetry.space_group_name_H-M   'P 1'
#
loop_
_entity.id
_entity.type
_entity.pdbx_description
1 polymer ?
#
loop_
_entity_poly.entity_id
_entity_poly.type
_entity_poly.pdbx_seq_one_letter_code
_entity_poly.pdbx_strand_id
1 'polypeptide(L)'
;MIDREINPYVDEWEKEGQFPAHALFKKMGDAGLLGVDKPVAFGGSGLDFSYAMICSESLGLVNGGSVPMGTGVQISMATPALARYGSDELRREFLAPSITGDYVACLGVSETGAGSDVASIKTTARSDGDDYVINGGKMWITNGTQADWMCLLANTGEGPVHRNKSLICLPMKTKGVEVLRKLDKLGMHCSDTAEIKFTDVRVPKRNRIGEEGKGFTYQMLQFQEERLWAVAACLKSHEKTIDETIDYTRARKAFGKPLLDNQVIHFRLAELKTEVELLRSLLYRACEEYINGNDVTPLATMGKLKAGRLGREIPDACLQYWGGMGFMNETRVSRAYRDRRLTSIGGGADEVMLSVLCKYMGTLPEQ
;
A
#
# COMPACT_ATOMS: atom_id res chain seq x y z
N MET A 1 9.91 -17.46 -5.18
CA MET A 1 10.32 -16.11 -4.75
C MET A 1 10.15 -15.98 -3.23
N ILE A 2 8.92 -15.97 -2.68
CA ILE A 2 8.65 -15.69 -1.25
C ILE A 2 9.44 -16.60 -0.31
N ASP A 3 9.38 -17.93 -0.49
CA ASP A 3 10.02 -18.89 0.41
C ASP A 3 11.55 -18.95 0.30
N ARG A 4 12.13 -18.47 -0.81
CA ARG A 4 13.59 -18.49 -1.01
C ARG A 4 14.25 -17.15 -0.73
N GLU A 5 13.59 -16.04 -1.13
CA GLU A 5 14.21 -14.72 -1.21
C GLU A 5 13.65 -13.71 -0.19
N ILE A 6 12.55 -14.07 0.53
CA ILE A 6 11.89 -13.16 1.46
C ILE A 6 11.76 -13.77 2.84
N ASN A 7 10.95 -14.84 2.99
CA ASN A 7 10.60 -15.39 4.30
C ASN A 7 11.80 -15.79 5.18
N PRO A 8 12.90 -16.34 4.64
CA PRO A 8 14.09 -16.66 5.46
C PRO A 8 14.77 -15.46 6.10
N TYR A 9 14.57 -14.26 5.55
CA TYR A 9 15.26 -13.04 5.97
C TYR A 9 14.37 -12.04 6.73
N VAL A 10 13.05 -12.26 6.79
CA VAL A 10 12.11 -11.32 7.40
C VAL A 10 12.46 -10.98 8.83
N ASP A 11 12.85 -11.98 9.64
CA ASP A 11 13.17 -11.78 11.06
C ASP A 11 14.45 -10.94 11.26
N GLU A 12 15.42 -11.11 10.38
CA GLU A 12 16.65 -10.30 10.35
C GLU A 12 16.32 -8.86 9.94
N TRP A 13 15.61 -8.66 8.84
CA TRP A 13 15.20 -7.35 8.37
C TRP A 13 14.32 -6.58 9.37
N GLU A 14 13.42 -7.28 10.08
CA GLU A 14 12.61 -6.67 11.14
C GLU A 14 13.47 -6.16 12.31
N LYS A 15 14.57 -6.84 12.65
CA LYS A 15 15.54 -6.39 13.66
C LYS A 15 16.38 -5.22 13.17
N GLU A 16 16.82 -5.24 11.92
CA GLU A 16 17.57 -4.16 11.28
C GLU A 16 16.69 -2.94 10.98
N GLY A 17 15.36 -3.14 10.94
CA GLY A 17 14.37 -2.09 10.68
C GLY A 17 14.29 -1.68 9.21
N GLN A 18 14.87 -2.47 8.27
CA GLN A 18 14.81 -2.18 6.85
C GLN A 18 15.10 -3.41 6.01
N PHE A 19 14.25 -3.73 5.03
CA PHE A 19 14.59 -4.71 3.99
C PHE A 19 15.36 -4.03 2.85
N PRO A 20 16.25 -4.73 2.14
CA PRO A 20 17.05 -4.15 1.05
C PRO A 20 16.21 -4.03 -0.22
N ALA A 21 15.50 -2.90 -0.38
CA ALA A 21 14.51 -2.70 -1.44
C ALA A 21 15.12 -2.84 -2.84
N HIS A 22 16.27 -2.23 -3.13
CA HIS A 22 16.92 -2.33 -4.44
C HIS A 22 17.27 -3.77 -4.81
N ALA A 23 17.90 -4.52 -3.89
CA ALA A 23 18.28 -5.91 -4.15
C ALA A 23 17.06 -6.82 -4.33
N LEU A 24 16.02 -6.62 -3.52
CA LEU A 24 14.81 -7.43 -3.60
C LEU A 24 13.98 -7.08 -4.84
N PHE A 25 13.78 -5.79 -5.12
CA PHE A 25 13.01 -5.35 -6.28
C PHE A 25 13.71 -5.72 -7.59
N LYS A 26 15.05 -5.71 -7.64
CA LYS A 26 15.78 -6.23 -8.79
C LYS A 26 15.43 -7.70 -9.06
N LYS A 27 15.46 -8.55 -8.05
CA LYS A 27 15.06 -9.96 -8.18
C LYS A 27 13.59 -10.12 -8.60
N MET A 28 12.70 -9.25 -8.09
CA MET A 28 11.27 -9.26 -8.45
C MET A 28 11.07 -8.78 -9.89
N GLY A 29 11.79 -7.74 -10.32
CA GLY A 29 11.78 -7.23 -11.69
C GLY A 29 12.27 -8.28 -12.70
N ASP A 30 13.40 -8.93 -12.42
CA ASP A 30 13.95 -10.02 -13.24
C ASP A 30 12.98 -11.22 -13.36
N ALA A 31 12.10 -11.39 -12.35
CA ALA A 31 11.03 -12.38 -12.37
C ALA A 31 9.71 -11.87 -13.01
N GLY A 32 9.67 -10.64 -13.53
CA GLY A 32 8.49 -10.02 -14.14
C GLY A 32 7.37 -9.64 -13.19
N LEU A 33 7.63 -9.58 -11.87
CA LEU A 33 6.60 -9.38 -10.84
C LEU A 33 6.25 -7.91 -10.57
N LEU A 34 7.08 -6.95 -11.00
CA LEU A 34 6.85 -5.52 -10.75
C LEU A 34 6.07 -4.81 -11.86
N GLY A 35 5.85 -5.47 -13.00
CA GLY A 35 5.20 -4.89 -14.17
C GLY A 35 4.11 -5.75 -14.78
N VAL A 36 3.44 -6.58 -14.00
CA VAL A 36 2.46 -7.57 -14.49
C VAL A 36 1.35 -6.92 -15.33
N ASP A 37 0.79 -5.81 -14.88
CA ASP A 37 -0.28 -5.04 -15.52
C ASP A 37 0.22 -3.77 -16.24
N LYS A 38 1.55 -3.58 -16.33
CA LYS A 38 2.12 -2.39 -16.96
C LYS A 38 2.32 -2.59 -18.46
N PRO A 39 2.39 -1.49 -19.25
CA PRO A 39 2.49 -1.57 -20.70
C PRO A 39 3.74 -2.33 -21.18
N VAL A 40 3.56 -3.21 -22.17
CA VAL A 40 4.64 -4.01 -22.77
C VAL A 40 5.76 -3.14 -23.36
N ALA A 41 5.41 -1.99 -23.96
CA ALA A 41 6.37 -1.06 -24.55
C ALA A 41 7.42 -0.51 -23.54
N PHE A 42 7.18 -0.66 -22.24
CA PHE A 42 8.07 -0.19 -21.17
C PHE A 42 8.54 -1.33 -20.25
N GLY A 43 8.45 -2.58 -20.73
CA GLY A 43 8.95 -3.77 -20.02
C GLY A 43 7.93 -4.47 -19.14
N GLY A 44 6.67 -4.04 -19.15
CA GLY A 44 5.57 -4.72 -18.44
C GLY A 44 5.07 -5.94 -19.21
N SER A 45 4.23 -6.76 -18.57
CA SER A 45 3.61 -7.94 -19.19
C SER A 45 2.31 -7.64 -19.94
N GLY A 46 1.71 -6.46 -19.74
CA GLY A 46 0.47 -6.05 -20.41
C GLY A 46 -0.75 -6.91 -20.07
N LEU A 47 -0.70 -7.63 -18.95
CA LEU A 47 -1.81 -8.45 -18.50
C LEU A 47 -2.88 -7.57 -17.83
N ASP A 48 -4.09 -8.08 -17.70
CA ASP A 48 -5.15 -7.33 -17.03
C ASP A 48 -4.99 -7.27 -15.51
N PHE A 49 -5.83 -6.49 -14.86
CA PHE A 49 -5.74 -6.21 -13.43
C PHE A 49 -5.92 -7.45 -12.52
N SER A 50 -6.56 -8.53 -13.01
CA SER A 50 -6.72 -9.75 -12.22
C SER A 50 -5.38 -10.41 -11.88
N TYR A 51 -4.43 -10.37 -12.80
CA TYR A 51 -3.08 -10.89 -12.57
C TYR A 51 -2.34 -10.08 -11.50
N ALA A 52 -2.48 -8.75 -11.51
CA ALA A 52 -1.91 -7.90 -10.47
C ALA A 52 -2.54 -8.20 -9.09
N MET A 53 -3.84 -8.50 -9.03
CA MET A 53 -4.53 -8.88 -7.79
C MET A 53 -4.09 -10.23 -7.26
N ILE A 54 -3.91 -11.24 -8.12
CA ILE A 54 -3.39 -12.56 -7.73
C ILE A 54 -1.95 -12.46 -7.20
N CYS A 55 -1.11 -11.66 -7.85
CA CYS A 55 0.24 -11.39 -7.35
C CYS A 55 0.20 -10.71 -5.99
N SER A 56 -0.67 -9.71 -5.80
CA SER A 56 -0.84 -8.99 -4.54
C SER A 56 -1.37 -9.90 -3.43
N GLU A 57 -2.33 -10.78 -3.73
CA GLU A 57 -2.81 -11.79 -2.78
C GLU A 57 -1.70 -12.74 -2.35
N SER A 58 -0.84 -13.14 -3.30
CA SER A 58 0.29 -14.02 -3.02
C SER A 58 1.31 -13.38 -2.07
N LEU A 59 1.48 -12.05 -2.09
CA LEU A 59 2.32 -11.34 -1.13
C LEU A 59 1.86 -11.51 0.32
N GLY A 60 0.59 -11.85 0.56
CA GLY A 60 0.07 -12.20 1.88
C GLY A 60 0.73 -13.46 2.52
N LEU A 61 1.45 -14.28 1.75
CA LEU A 61 2.24 -15.42 2.25
C LEU A 61 3.57 -15.01 2.90
N VAL A 62 4.00 -13.76 2.74
CA VAL A 62 5.17 -13.22 3.44
C VAL A 62 4.93 -13.20 4.94
N ASN A 63 5.96 -13.51 5.72
CA ASN A 63 5.90 -13.62 7.19
C ASN A 63 5.80 -12.25 7.92
N GLY A 64 5.35 -11.22 7.24
CA GLY A 64 5.15 -9.86 7.77
C GLY A 64 4.55 -8.93 6.74
N GLY A 65 4.07 -7.76 7.16
CA GLY A 65 3.44 -6.75 6.31
C GLY A 65 4.42 -5.81 5.60
N SER A 66 5.67 -5.79 6.03
CA SER A 66 6.67 -4.81 5.59
C SER A 66 7.01 -4.89 4.10
N VAL A 67 7.44 -6.06 3.63
CA VAL A 67 7.79 -6.30 2.21
C VAL A 67 6.56 -6.16 1.30
N PRO A 68 5.38 -6.75 1.64
CA PRO A 68 4.15 -6.48 0.89
C PRO A 68 3.84 -4.99 0.76
N MET A 69 3.99 -4.21 1.83
CA MET A 69 3.74 -2.76 1.79
C MET A 69 4.69 -2.03 0.85
N GLY A 70 6.00 -2.25 0.96
CA GLY A 70 6.99 -1.62 0.08
C GLY A 70 6.78 -2.00 -1.40
N THR A 71 6.49 -3.28 -1.66
CA THR A 71 6.15 -3.77 -3.00
C THR A 71 4.85 -3.14 -3.52
N GLY A 72 3.82 -3.03 -2.68
CA GLY A 72 2.55 -2.39 -3.03
C GLY A 72 2.71 -0.93 -3.41
N VAL A 73 3.57 -0.19 -2.71
CA VAL A 73 3.91 1.19 -3.09
C VAL A 73 4.55 1.23 -4.48
N GLN A 74 5.50 0.33 -4.75
CA GLN A 74 6.16 0.22 -6.05
C GLN A 74 5.16 -0.03 -7.20
N ILE A 75 4.30 -1.04 -7.08
CA ILE A 75 3.48 -1.55 -8.19
C ILE A 75 2.10 -0.91 -8.31
N SER A 76 1.47 -0.53 -7.18
CA SER A 76 0.05 -0.13 -7.12
C SER A 76 -0.19 1.29 -6.65
N MET A 77 0.84 2.01 -6.16
CA MET A 77 0.68 3.35 -5.59
C MET A 77 1.53 4.42 -6.28
N ALA A 78 2.79 4.15 -6.65
CA ALA A 78 3.66 5.14 -7.26
C ALA A 78 3.63 5.11 -8.80
N THR A 79 3.51 3.92 -9.39
CA THR A 79 3.66 3.72 -10.84
C THR A 79 2.37 3.81 -11.68
N PRO A 80 1.14 3.56 -11.17
CA PRO A 80 -0.04 3.49 -12.03
C PRO A 80 -0.38 4.79 -12.77
N ALA A 81 -0.33 5.94 -12.10
CA ALA A 81 -0.60 7.22 -12.75
C ALA A 81 0.45 7.54 -13.83
N LEU A 82 1.72 7.25 -13.58
CA LEU A 82 2.78 7.38 -14.57
C LEU A 82 2.56 6.45 -15.77
N ALA A 83 2.16 5.21 -15.54
CA ALA A 83 1.89 4.25 -16.60
C ALA A 83 0.73 4.70 -17.50
N ARG A 84 -0.32 5.34 -16.96
CA ARG A 84 -1.51 5.77 -17.72
C ARG A 84 -1.37 7.12 -18.37
N TYR A 85 -0.83 8.10 -17.63
CA TYR A 85 -0.88 9.51 -18.01
C TYR A 85 0.49 10.12 -18.30
N GLY A 86 1.59 9.43 -18.02
CA GLY A 86 2.93 9.90 -18.30
C GLY A 86 3.21 10.00 -19.79
N SER A 87 4.11 10.91 -20.19
CA SER A 87 4.68 10.90 -21.53
C SER A 87 5.55 9.66 -21.73
N ASP A 88 5.82 9.27 -22.97
CA ASP A 88 6.71 8.14 -23.27
C ASP A 88 8.13 8.38 -22.77
N GLU A 89 8.57 9.63 -22.73
CA GLU A 89 9.85 10.02 -22.15
C GLU A 89 9.89 9.72 -20.65
N LEU A 90 8.86 10.16 -19.89
CA LEU A 90 8.75 9.86 -18.46
C LEU A 90 8.62 8.36 -18.16
N ARG A 91 7.86 7.65 -18.99
CA ARG A 91 7.72 6.19 -18.83
C ARG A 91 9.06 5.48 -19.04
N ARG A 92 9.88 5.91 -20.02
CA ARG A 92 11.23 5.34 -20.22
C ARG A 92 12.17 5.69 -19.08
N GLU A 93 12.10 6.94 -18.56
CA GLU A 93 13.00 7.45 -17.53
C GLU A 93 12.69 6.88 -16.14
N PHE A 94 11.41 6.71 -15.78
CA PHE A 94 11.00 6.35 -14.43
C PHE A 94 10.22 5.02 -14.34
N LEU A 95 9.30 4.74 -15.29
CA LEU A 95 8.47 3.53 -15.21
C LEU A 95 9.26 2.28 -15.59
N ALA A 96 9.98 2.29 -16.71
CA ALA A 96 10.74 1.14 -17.17
C ALA A 96 11.75 0.65 -16.11
N PRO A 97 12.61 1.50 -15.51
CA PRO A 97 13.51 1.05 -14.46
C PRO A 97 12.78 0.65 -13.16
N SER A 98 11.58 1.16 -12.90
CA SER A 98 10.75 0.69 -11.79
C SER A 98 10.18 -0.71 -12.03
N ILE A 99 9.86 -1.06 -13.29
CA ILE A 99 9.40 -2.39 -13.69
C ILE A 99 10.55 -3.41 -13.63
N THR A 100 11.75 -3.04 -14.07
CA THR A 100 12.93 -3.91 -13.99
C THR A 100 13.53 -4.03 -12.60
N GLY A 101 13.02 -3.21 -11.64
CA GLY A 101 13.51 -3.18 -10.27
C GLY A 101 14.85 -2.46 -10.08
N ASP A 102 15.33 -1.74 -11.09
CA ASP A 102 16.52 -0.90 -10.99
C ASP A 102 16.26 0.38 -10.19
N TYR A 103 15.00 0.87 -10.17
CA TYR A 103 14.55 1.99 -9.38
C TYR A 103 13.53 1.58 -8.33
N VAL A 104 13.69 2.11 -7.13
CA VAL A 104 12.71 2.09 -6.05
C VAL A 104 11.86 3.36 -6.13
N ALA A 105 10.55 3.20 -6.15
CA ALA A 105 9.60 4.31 -6.18
C ALA A 105 8.92 4.50 -4.82
N CYS A 106 8.57 5.76 -4.51
CA CYS A 106 7.69 6.09 -3.40
C CYS A 106 6.55 7.02 -3.84
N LEU A 107 5.50 7.12 -3.01
CA LEU A 107 4.35 7.99 -3.24
C LEU A 107 4.33 9.13 -2.22
N GLY A 108 4.37 10.38 -2.68
CA GLY A 108 4.37 11.59 -1.86
C GLY A 108 3.03 12.32 -1.90
N VAL A 109 2.05 11.90 -1.08
CA VAL A 109 0.74 12.55 -0.97
C VAL A 109 0.55 13.18 0.40
N SER A 110 0.56 12.36 1.47
CA SER A 110 0.24 12.78 2.84
C SER A 110 1.23 13.79 3.41
N GLU A 111 0.72 14.71 4.22
CA GLU A 111 1.48 15.70 4.98
C GLU A 111 1.07 15.64 6.45
N THR A 112 1.84 16.20 7.37
CA THR A 112 1.52 16.23 8.81
C THR A 112 0.13 16.79 9.10
N GLY A 113 -0.29 17.79 8.31
CA GLY A 113 -1.61 18.44 8.44
C GLY A 113 -2.67 17.96 7.46
N ALA A 114 -2.37 17.00 6.56
CA ALA A 114 -3.27 16.58 5.49
C ALA A 114 -3.08 15.09 5.18
N GLY A 115 -3.75 14.22 5.95
CA GLY A 115 -3.82 12.78 5.72
C GLY A 115 -5.12 12.38 5.03
N SER A 116 -6.23 12.35 5.78
CA SER A 116 -7.56 12.02 5.24
C SER A 116 -8.06 13.09 4.26
N ASP A 117 -7.79 14.35 4.54
CA ASP A 117 -8.12 15.48 3.65
C ASP A 117 -6.95 15.78 2.71
N VAL A 118 -6.83 14.96 1.67
CA VAL A 118 -5.79 15.11 0.62
C VAL A 118 -5.94 16.42 -0.15
N ALA A 119 -7.14 17.02 -0.21
CA ALA A 119 -7.37 18.28 -0.87
C ALA A 119 -6.61 19.45 -0.20
N SER A 120 -6.36 19.34 1.11
CA SER A 120 -5.75 20.39 1.95
C SER A 120 -4.22 20.33 2.03
N ILE A 121 -3.53 19.56 1.18
CA ILE A 121 -2.05 19.55 1.12
C ILE A 121 -1.50 20.94 0.85
N LYS A 122 -0.34 21.24 1.44
CA LYS A 122 0.30 22.56 1.35
C LYS A 122 1.57 22.57 0.51
N THR A 123 2.16 21.43 0.19
CA THR A 123 3.32 21.37 -0.71
C THR A 123 2.99 22.03 -2.03
N THR A 124 3.84 22.96 -2.47
CA THR A 124 3.69 23.71 -3.72
C THR A 124 4.76 23.33 -4.74
N ALA A 125 4.42 23.43 -6.01
CA ALA A 125 5.34 23.34 -7.14
C ALA A 125 5.08 24.53 -8.06
N ARG A 126 5.73 25.66 -7.78
CA ARG A 126 5.52 26.92 -8.52
C ARG A 126 6.28 26.89 -9.83
N SER A 127 5.63 27.36 -10.88
CA SER A 127 6.24 27.54 -12.20
C SER A 127 7.31 28.63 -12.16
N ASP A 128 8.52 28.33 -12.66
CA ASP A 128 9.63 29.26 -12.83
C ASP A 128 10.40 28.92 -14.12
N GLY A 129 10.14 29.64 -15.18
CA GLY A 129 10.63 29.32 -16.53
C GLY A 129 10.14 27.94 -16.98
N ASP A 130 11.06 27.07 -17.35
CA ASP A 130 10.79 25.69 -17.77
C ASP A 130 10.78 24.68 -16.61
N ASP A 131 10.94 25.16 -15.37
CA ASP A 131 10.98 24.34 -14.17
C ASP A 131 9.75 24.57 -13.28
N TYR A 132 9.53 23.60 -12.38
CA TYR A 132 8.82 23.78 -11.12
C TYR A 132 9.84 23.98 -9.99
N VAL A 133 9.53 24.90 -9.06
CA VAL A 133 10.22 25.05 -7.77
C VAL A 133 9.33 24.52 -6.68
N ILE A 134 9.75 23.41 -6.04
CA ILE A 134 8.96 22.67 -5.06
C ILE A 134 9.39 23.05 -3.65
N ASN A 135 8.41 23.41 -2.82
CA ASN A 135 8.57 23.70 -1.40
C ASN A 135 7.49 23.02 -0.58
N GLY A 136 7.84 22.50 0.60
CA GLY A 136 6.93 21.83 1.51
C GLY A 136 7.52 20.59 2.16
N GLY A 137 6.69 19.58 2.37
CA GLY A 137 7.15 18.32 2.95
C GLY A 137 6.08 17.24 2.89
N LYS A 138 6.51 16.00 3.01
CA LYS A 138 5.66 14.81 3.01
C LYS A 138 5.95 13.94 4.23
N MET A 139 4.91 13.29 4.74
CA MET A 139 4.94 12.47 5.96
C MET A 139 4.44 11.06 5.67
N TRP A 140 4.99 10.08 6.39
CA TRP A 140 4.66 8.65 6.28
C TRP A 140 4.95 8.04 4.90
N ILE A 141 6.08 8.42 4.31
CA ILE A 141 6.44 8.00 2.95
C ILE A 141 7.15 6.64 2.99
N THR A 142 6.42 5.58 2.64
CA THR A 142 6.96 4.22 2.49
C THR A 142 7.96 4.17 1.34
N ASN A 143 9.04 3.42 1.48
CA ASN A 143 10.22 3.37 0.63
C ASN A 143 11.02 4.69 0.60
N GLY A 144 10.63 5.71 1.37
CA GLY A 144 11.16 7.07 1.24
C GLY A 144 12.64 7.23 1.56
N THR A 145 13.25 6.32 2.34
CA THR A 145 14.68 6.35 2.61
C THR A 145 15.51 5.66 1.53
N GLN A 146 14.90 4.86 0.68
CA GLN A 146 15.55 4.07 -0.37
C GLN A 146 15.14 4.47 -1.78
N ALA A 147 14.10 5.31 -1.94
CA ALA A 147 13.53 5.65 -3.24
C ALA A 147 14.51 6.42 -4.14
N ASP A 148 14.51 6.07 -5.42
CA ASP A 148 15.20 6.82 -6.48
C ASP A 148 14.32 7.96 -6.99
N TRP A 149 12.99 7.77 -6.99
CA TRP A 149 12.06 8.82 -7.36
C TRP A 149 10.74 8.73 -6.58
N MET A 150 10.05 9.86 -6.52
CA MET A 150 8.75 10.01 -5.86
C MET A 150 7.68 10.42 -6.88
N CYS A 151 6.53 9.73 -6.87
CA CYS A 151 5.30 10.24 -7.47
C CYS A 151 4.72 11.28 -6.49
N LEU A 152 5.02 12.56 -6.73
CA LEU A 152 4.69 13.66 -5.83
C LEU A 152 3.39 14.35 -6.23
N LEU A 153 2.44 14.45 -5.32
CA LEU A 153 1.28 15.34 -5.45
C LEU A 153 1.60 16.70 -4.82
N ALA A 154 1.53 17.78 -5.63
CA ALA A 154 1.78 19.15 -5.18
C ALA A 154 0.80 20.15 -5.82
N ASN A 155 0.60 21.30 -5.16
CA ASN A 155 -0.16 22.41 -5.69
C ASN A 155 0.67 23.12 -6.79
N THR A 156 0.19 23.12 -8.03
CA THR A 156 0.86 23.75 -9.18
C THR A 156 0.19 25.03 -9.63
N GLY A 157 -1.04 25.28 -9.21
CA GLY A 157 -1.80 26.48 -9.60
C GLY A 157 -2.64 27.02 -8.45
N GLU A 158 -3.30 28.13 -8.73
CA GLU A 158 -4.33 28.74 -7.90
C GLU A 158 -5.72 28.24 -8.34
N GLY A 159 -6.72 28.37 -7.47
CA GLY A 159 -8.11 28.02 -7.81
C GLY A 159 -8.63 26.84 -6.97
N PRO A 160 -9.69 26.15 -7.45
CA PRO A 160 -10.36 25.12 -6.65
C PRO A 160 -9.42 24.00 -6.24
N VAL A 161 -9.45 23.60 -4.96
CA VAL A 161 -8.53 22.64 -4.33
C VAL A 161 -8.46 21.27 -5.01
N HIS A 162 -9.47 20.91 -5.79
CA HIS A 162 -9.49 19.65 -6.56
C HIS A 162 -8.94 19.81 -7.99
N ARG A 163 -8.59 21.03 -8.42
CA ARG A 163 -8.13 21.34 -9.78
C ARG A 163 -6.83 22.13 -9.82
N ASN A 164 -6.15 22.30 -8.71
CA ASN A 164 -4.92 23.08 -8.58
C ASN A 164 -3.67 22.22 -8.27
N LYS A 165 -3.78 20.91 -8.41
CA LYS A 165 -2.70 19.96 -8.08
C LYS A 165 -2.26 19.17 -9.29
N SER A 166 -0.97 18.86 -9.34
CA SER A 166 -0.38 17.98 -10.35
C SER A 166 0.43 16.86 -9.70
N LEU A 167 0.57 15.74 -10.42
CA LEU A 167 1.51 14.69 -10.10
C LEU A 167 2.84 14.96 -10.83
N ILE A 168 3.95 14.77 -10.13
CA ILE A 168 5.30 15.07 -10.63
C ILE A 168 6.23 13.91 -10.32
N CYS A 169 6.97 13.41 -11.31
CA CYS A 169 8.11 12.52 -11.09
C CYS A 169 9.27 13.32 -10.50
N LEU A 170 9.50 13.18 -9.20
CA LEU A 170 10.56 13.87 -8.48
C LEU A 170 11.73 12.90 -8.22
N PRO A 171 12.91 13.07 -8.86
CA PRO A 171 14.10 12.31 -8.51
C PRO A 171 14.54 12.65 -7.08
N MET A 172 14.73 11.64 -6.23
CA MET A 172 15.02 11.85 -4.80
C MET A 172 16.41 12.43 -4.53
N LYS A 173 17.35 12.33 -5.48
CA LYS A 173 18.70 12.91 -5.38
C LYS A 173 18.75 14.39 -5.80
N THR A 174 17.61 14.99 -6.17
CA THR A 174 17.56 16.41 -6.54
C THR A 174 17.93 17.30 -5.35
N LYS A 175 18.76 18.33 -5.60
CA LYS A 175 19.17 19.28 -4.55
C LYS A 175 17.94 19.92 -3.90
N GLY A 176 17.92 19.94 -2.56
CA GLY A 176 16.82 20.48 -1.75
C GLY A 176 15.80 19.43 -1.31
N VAL A 177 15.89 18.18 -1.79
CA VAL A 177 15.18 17.04 -1.21
C VAL A 177 15.97 16.55 -0.02
N GLU A 178 15.33 16.49 1.14
CA GLU A 178 15.94 16.06 2.39
C GLU A 178 15.06 15.02 3.09
N VAL A 179 15.61 13.83 3.33
CA VAL A 179 14.98 12.83 4.22
C VAL A 179 15.32 13.23 5.64
N LEU A 180 14.36 13.81 6.36
CA LEU A 180 14.59 14.32 7.72
C LEU A 180 14.82 13.18 8.71
N ARG A 181 14.04 12.12 8.60
CA ARG A 181 14.16 10.93 9.45
C ARG A 181 13.42 9.73 8.90
N LYS A 182 13.85 8.54 9.28
CA LYS A 182 13.07 7.32 9.24
C LYS A 182 12.16 7.27 10.48
N LEU A 183 10.88 6.96 10.27
CA LEU A 183 9.89 6.93 11.34
C LEU A 183 9.89 5.57 12.04
N ASP A 184 9.87 5.58 13.37
CA ASP A 184 9.60 4.39 14.18
C ASP A 184 8.10 4.12 14.24
N LYS A 185 7.69 2.86 14.05
CA LYS A 185 6.29 2.46 13.87
C LYS A 185 5.90 1.32 14.81
N LEU A 186 4.61 1.19 15.07
CA LEU A 186 4.03 0.10 15.84
C LEU A 186 4.31 -1.28 15.20
N GLY A 187 4.27 -1.35 13.87
CA GLY A 187 4.48 -2.56 13.08
C GLY A 187 5.13 -2.26 11.74
N MET A 188 5.29 -3.29 10.90
CA MET A 188 5.99 -3.20 9.62
C MET A 188 7.39 -2.57 9.78
N HIS A 189 8.17 -3.06 10.75
CA HIS A 189 9.42 -2.42 11.16
C HIS A 189 10.44 -2.40 10.03
N CYS A 190 10.53 -3.45 9.21
CA CYS A 190 11.49 -3.48 8.10
C CYS A 190 10.99 -2.77 6.82
N SER A 191 9.79 -2.22 6.80
CA SER A 191 9.37 -1.25 5.77
C SER A 191 9.83 0.13 6.22
N ASP A 192 10.78 0.73 5.52
CA ASP A 192 11.17 2.11 5.81
C ASP A 192 10.02 3.08 5.53
N THR A 193 9.91 4.08 6.36
CA THR A 193 8.86 5.10 6.24
C THR A 193 9.49 6.43 6.66
N ALA A 194 9.44 7.42 5.77
CA ALA A 194 10.20 8.65 5.93
C ALA A 194 9.30 9.88 6.15
N GLU A 195 9.89 10.87 6.82
CA GLU A 195 9.52 12.27 6.76
C GLU A 195 10.48 12.97 5.80
N ILE A 196 9.93 13.68 4.80
CA ILE A 196 10.70 14.28 3.71
C ILE A 196 10.36 15.76 3.59
N LYS A 197 11.39 16.59 3.45
CA LYS A 197 11.28 18.04 3.26
C LYS A 197 11.78 18.45 1.89
N PHE A 198 11.15 19.48 1.33
CA PHE A 198 11.52 20.11 0.08
C PHE A 198 11.83 21.59 0.31
N THR A 199 13.03 22.02 -0.12
CA THR A 199 13.47 23.42 -0.03
C THR A 199 14.03 23.83 -1.37
N ASP A 200 13.26 24.66 -2.11
CA ASP A 200 13.61 25.18 -3.45
C ASP A 200 14.07 24.09 -4.43
N VAL A 201 13.37 22.93 -4.40
CA VAL A 201 13.69 21.78 -5.26
C VAL A 201 13.28 22.11 -6.68
N ARG A 202 14.22 22.12 -7.61
CA ARG A 202 13.95 22.39 -9.03
C ARG A 202 13.85 21.11 -9.84
N VAL A 203 12.75 20.97 -10.57
CA VAL A 203 12.54 19.88 -11.53
C VAL A 203 11.94 20.42 -12.83
N PRO A 204 12.34 19.88 -14.00
CA PRO A 204 11.75 20.30 -15.27
C PRO A 204 10.24 20.07 -15.30
N LYS A 205 9.49 21.01 -15.93
CA LYS A 205 8.02 20.86 -16.10
C LYS A 205 7.63 19.60 -16.86
N ARG A 206 8.53 19.06 -17.71
CA ARG A 206 8.32 17.78 -18.39
C ARG A 206 8.14 16.59 -17.42
N ASN A 207 8.60 16.72 -16.17
CA ASN A 207 8.43 15.69 -15.13
C ASN A 207 6.98 15.60 -14.61
N ARG A 208 6.07 16.47 -15.06
CA ARG A 208 4.65 16.39 -14.73
C ARG A 208 3.99 15.19 -15.41
N ILE A 209 3.26 14.42 -14.62
CA ILE A 209 2.46 13.30 -15.09
C ILE A 209 1.11 13.82 -15.60
N GLY A 210 0.89 13.73 -16.91
CA GLY A 210 -0.35 14.16 -17.55
C GLY A 210 -0.56 15.69 -17.54
N GLU A 211 -1.83 16.10 -17.46
CA GLU A 211 -2.24 17.51 -17.56
C GLU A 211 -2.07 18.24 -16.23
N GLU A 212 -1.71 19.53 -16.30
CA GLU A 212 -1.63 20.40 -15.13
C GLU A 212 -3.00 20.59 -14.48
N GLY A 213 -3.04 20.55 -13.15
CA GLY A 213 -4.28 20.66 -12.38
C GLY A 213 -5.12 19.38 -12.31
N LYS A 214 -4.75 18.31 -13.03
CA LYS A 214 -5.46 17.01 -13.01
C LYS A 214 -4.90 16.01 -11.99
N GLY A 215 -3.82 16.36 -11.29
CA GLY A 215 -3.14 15.43 -10.36
C GLY A 215 -4.03 14.92 -9.26
N PHE A 216 -4.95 15.72 -8.72
CA PHE A 216 -5.92 15.26 -7.73
C PHE A 216 -6.83 14.16 -8.31
N THR A 217 -7.37 14.36 -9.51
CA THR A 217 -8.22 13.37 -10.18
C THR A 217 -7.46 12.08 -10.44
N TYR A 218 -6.23 12.16 -10.97
CA TYR A 218 -5.39 10.98 -11.22
C TYR A 218 -5.08 10.22 -9.94
N GLN A 219 -4.81 10.94 -8.85
CA GLN A 219 -4.56 10.33 -7.54
C GLN A 219 -5.82 9.63 -6.98
N MET A 220 -7.00 10.21 -7.13
CA MET A 220 -8.26 9.60 -6.68
C MET A 220 -8.56 8.29 -7.46
N LEU A 221 -8.27 8.26 -8.75
CA LEU A 221 -8.40 7.03 -9.56
C LEU A 221 -7.38 5.97 -9.11
N GLN A 222 -6.14 6.37 -8.87
CA GLN A 222 -5.09 5.48 -8.37
C GLN A 222 -5.43 4.89 -6.99
N PHE A 223 -6.11 5.64 -6.13
CA PHE A 223 -6.55 5.14 -4.83
C PHE A 223 -7.55 3.98 -4.91
N GLN A 224 -8.27 3.80 -6.01
CA GLN A 224 -9.13 2.62 -6.19
C GLN A 224 -8.27 1.36 -6.28
N GLU A 225 -7.19 1.39 -7.06
CA GLU A 225 -6.24 0.28 -7.17
C GLU A 225 -5.52 0.01 -5.85
N GLU A 226 -5.07 1.06 -5.17
CA GLU A 226 -4.46 0.96 -3.84
C GLU A 226 -5.40 0.25 -2.84
N ARG A 227 -6.70 0.60 -2.84
CA ARG A 227 -7.68 -0.04 -1.97
C ARG A 227 -7.87 -1.52 -2.31
N LEU A 228 -8.00 -1.86 -3.61
CA LEU A 228 -8.10 -3.26 -4.04
C LEU A 228 -6.82 -4.05 -3.73
N TRP A 229 -5.65 -3.44 -3.93
CA TRP A 229 -4.38 -4.01 -3.51
C TRP A 229 -4.35 -4.30 -2.00
N ALA A 230 -4.79 -3.36 -1.16
CA ALA A 230 -4.82 -3.53 0.29
C ALA A 230 -5.73 -4.70 0.72
N VAL A 231 -6.85 -4.91 0.02
CA VAL A 231 -7.72 -6.08 0.22
C VAL A 231 -7.00 -7.35 -0.19
N ALA A 232 -6.43 -7.41 -1.40
CA ALA A 232 -5.74 -8.59 -1.91
C ALA A 232 -4.59 -9.02 -0.99
N ALA A 233 -3.70 -8.08 -0.61
CA ALA A 233 -2.51 -8.35 0.18
C ALA A 233 -2.82 -8.83 1.62
N CYS A 234 -4.06 -8.68 2.13
CA CYS A 234 -4.42 -9.17 3.45
C CYS A 234 -5.00 -10.59 3.45
N LEU A 235 -5.60 -11.07 2.35
CA LEU A 235 -6.34 -12.34 2.31
C LEU A 235 -5.50 -13.54 2.75
N LYS A 236 -4.42 -13.84 2.04
CA LYS A 236 -3.53 -14.96 2.37
C LYS A 236 -2.86 -14.81 3.74
N SER A 237 -2.60 -13.57 4.17
CA SER A 237 -2.06 -13.32 5.51
C SER A 237 -3.08 -13.64 6.60
N HIS A 238 -4.36 -13.35 6.39
CA HIS A 238 -5.42 -13.70 7.32
C HIS A 238 -5.63 -15.22 7.38
N GLU A 239 -5.70 -15.90 6.22
CA GLU A 239 -5.77 -17.35 6.15
C GLU A 239 -4.63 -17.99 6.92
N LYS A 240 -3.39 -17.59 6.62
CA LYS A 240 -2.20 -18.12 7.29
C LYS A 240 -2.23 -17.89 8.80
N THR A 241 -2.72 -16.73 9.27
CA THR A 241 -2.85 -16.45 10.70
C THR A 241 -3.86 -17.37 11.37
N ILE A 242 -4.99 -17.65 10.71
CA ILE A 242 -6.02 -18.59 11.19
C ILE A 242 -5.46 -20.02 11.20
N ASP A 243 -4.85 -20.48 10.10
CA ASP A 243 -4.37 -21.84 9.93
C ASP A 243 -3.25 -22.17 10.96
N GLU A 244 -2.29 -21.27 11.15
CA GLU A 244 -1.26 -21.40 12.18
C GLU A 244 -1.84 -21.41 13.60
N THR A 245 -2.94 -20.69 13.83
CA THR A 245 -3.63 -20.69 15.12
C THR A 245 -4.37 -22.01 15.36
N ILE A 246 -4.96 -22.59 14.30
CA ILE A 246 -5.54 -23.95 14.36
C ILE A 246 -4.48 -24.97 14.76
N ASP A 247 -3.32 -24.94 14.10
CA ASP A 247 -2.23 -25.88 14.37
C ASP A 247 -1.66 -25.71 15.78
N TYR A 248 -1.43 -24.46 16.19
CA TYR A 248 -0.97 -24.16 17.53
C TYR A 248 -1.96 -24.66 18.61
N THR A 249 -3.25 -24.36 18.47
CA THR A 249 -4.28 -24.72 19.44
C THR A 249 -4.57 -26.23 19.46
N ARG A 250 -4.33 -26.93 18.34
CA ARG A 250 -4.37 -28.40 18.25
C ARG A 250 -3.22 -29.03 19.01
N ALA A 251 -2.04 -28.48 18.92
CA ALA A 251 -0.85 -28.99 19.61
C ALA A 251 -0.82 -28.63 21.11
N ARG A 252 -1.26 -27.42 21.47
CA ARG A 252 -1.24 -26.89 22.83
C ARG A 252 -2.35 -27.52 23.67
N LYS A 253 -1.97 -28.17 24.77
CA LYS A 253 -2.91 -28.78 25.74
C LYS A 253 -3.04 -27.91 26.99
N ALA A 254 -4.26 -27.81 27.51
CA ALA A 254 -4.59 -27.29 28.83
C ALA A 254 -5.75 -28.07 29.41
N PHE A 255 -5.72 -28.31 30.72
CA PHE A 255 -6.73 -29.13 31.43
C PHE A 255 -6.95 -30.51 30.79
N GLY A 256 -5.87 -31.13 30.32
CA GLY A 256 -5.85 -32.51 29.79
C GLY A 256 -6.29 -32.67 28.33
N LYS A 257 -6.68 -31.60 27.60
CA LYS A 257 -7.13 -31.65 26.21
C LYS A 257 -6.51 -30.54 25.35
N PRO A 258 -6.48 -30.69 24.01
CA PRO A 258 -6.11 -29.59 23.09
C PRO A 258 -6.95 -28.35 23.35
N LEU A 259 -6.35 -27.17 23.18
CA LEU A 259 -7.11 -25.90 23.24
C LEU A 259 -8.20 -25.84 22.17
N LEU A 260 -7.93 -26.40 20.99
CA LEU A 260 -8.86 -26.44 19.86
C LEU A 260 -10.17 -27.16 20.17
N ASP A 261 -10.19 -28.10 21.15
CA ASP A 261 -11.41 -28.82 21.55
C ASP A 261 -12.43 -27.89 22.25
N ASN A 262 -12.05 -26.68 22.62
CA ASN A 262 -12.97 -25.72 23.20
C ASN A 262 -13.80 -25.05 22.09
N GLN A 263 -15.13 -25.15 22.22
CA GLN A 263 -16.08 -24.67 21.22
C GLN A 263 -15.92 -23.18 20.91
N VAL A 264 -15.62 -22.35 21.89
CA VAL A 264 -15.36 -20.92 21.74
C VAL A 264 -14.16 -20.63 20.81
N ILE A 265 -13.19 -21.54 20.69
CA ILE A 265 -12.03 -21.40 19.84
C ILE A 265 -12.35 -21.84 18.41
N HIS A 266 -12.77 -23.08 18.20
CA HIS A 266 -12.96 -23.60 16.85
C HIS A 266 -14.15 -22.96 16.12
N PHE A 267 -15.21 -22.55 16.83
CA PHE A 267 -16.31 -21.79 16.23
C PHE A 267 -15.83 -20.42 15.77
N ARG A 268 -15.07 -19.73 16.62
CA ARG A 268 -14.56 -18.41 16.26
C ARG A 268 -13.62 -18.45 15.05
N LEU A 269 -12.75 -19.43 14.97
CA LEU A 269 -11.86 -19.60 13.81
C LEU A 269 -12.66 -19.89 12.52
N ALA A 270 -13.74 -20.67 12.60
CA ALA A 270 -14.64 -20.90 11.47
C ALA A 270 -15.37 -19.63 11.00
N GLU A 271 -15.87 -18.82 11.93
CA GLU A 271 -16.46 -17.49 11.61
C GLU A 271 -15.44 -16.61 10.90
N LEU A 272 -14.24 -16.47 11.44
CA LEU A 272 -13.18 -15.64 10.85
C LEU A 272 -12.79 -16.13 9.45
N LYS A 273 -12.70 -17.44 9.22
CA LYS A 273 -12.44 -18.02 7.90
C LYS A 273 -13.55 -17.68 6.91
N THR A 274 -14.82 -17.75 7.34
CA THR A 274 -15.98 -17.35 6.53
C THR A 274 -15.89 -15.89 6.11
N GLU A 275 -15.51 -15.01 7.01
CA GLU A 275 -15.35 -13.58 6.73
C GLU A 275 -14.23 -13.30 5.71
N VAL A 276 -13.14 -14.07 5.74
CA VAL A 276 -12.08 -13.97 4.73
C VAL A 276 -12.60 -14.35 3.34
N GLU A 277 -13.40 -15.40 3.22
CA GLU A 277 -14.00 -15.84 1.95
C GLU A 277 -15.01 -14.83 1.40
N LEU A 278 -15.82 -14.22 2.27
CA LEU A 278 -16.72 -13.13 1.87
C LEU A 278 -15.93 -11.92 1.32
N LEU A 279 -14.83 -11.56 1.97
CA LEU A 279 -13.95 -10.47 1.52
C LEU A 279 -13.28 -10.81 0.17
N ARG A 280 -12.84 -12.07 -0.01
CA ARG A 280 -12.27 -12.57 -1.28
C ARG A 280 -13.28 -12.45 -2.42
N SER A 281 -14.52 -12.90 -2.19
CA SER A 281 -15.60 -12.82 -3.17
C SER A 281 -15.90 -11.38 -3.59
N LEU A 282 -15.89 -10.45 -2.63
CA LEU A 282 -16.04 -9.02 -2.89
C LEU A 282 -14.88 -8.46 -3.72
N LEU A 283 -13.63 -8.85 -3.42
CA LEU A 283 -12.45 -8.43 -4.19
C LEU A 283 -12.54 -8.91 -5.64
N TYR A 284 -12.87 -10.17 -5.88
CA TYR A 284 -12.91 -10.72 -7.23
C TYR A 284 -14.03 -10.10 -8.06
N ARG A 285 -15.18 -9.85 -7.46
CA ARG A 285 -16.26 -9.08 -8.10
C ARG A 285 -15.78 -7.66 -8.45
N ALA A 286 -15.11 -6.96 -7.54
CA ALA A 286 -14.61 -5.61 -7.80
C ALA A 286 -13.53 -5.62 -8.90
N CYS A 287 -12.70 -6.66 -8.95
CA CYS A 287 -11.69 -6.83 -9.97
C CYS A 287 -12.30 -7.04 -11.36
N GLU A 288 -13.33 -7.88 -11.47
CA GLU A 288 -14.09 -8.11 -12.72
C GLU A 288 -14.74 -6.81 -13.23
N GLU A 289 -15.41 -6.06 -12.35
CA GLU A 289 -16.00 -4.77 -12.71
C GLU A 289 -14.96 -3.75 -13.15
N TYR A 290 -13.78 -3.75 -12.50
CA TYR A 290 -12.67 -2.88 -12.87
C TYR A 290 -12.12 -3.18 -14.26
N ILE A 291 -11.94 -4.48 -14.59
CA ILE A 291 -11.47 -4.93 -15.93
C ILE A 291 -12.50 -4.56 -17.01
N ASN A 292 -13.78 -4.62 -16.69
CA ASN A 292 -14.86 -4.21 -17.59
C ASN A 292 -15.00 -2.68 -17.74
N GLY A 293 -14.16 -1.89 -17.07
CA GLY A 293 -14.14 -0.42 -17.17
C GLY A 293 -15.22 0.29 -16.34
N ASN A 294 -15.86 -0.42 -15.41
CA ASN A 294 -16.89 0.14 -14.53
C ASN A 294 -16.30 0.91 -13.35
N ASP A 295 -17.05 1.86 -12.76
CA ASP A 295 -16.66 2.52 -11.52
C ASP A 295 -16.75 1.55 -10.33
N VAL A 296 -15.59 1.20 -9.80
CA VAL A 296 -15.47 0.29 -8.65
C VAL A 296 -15.31 1.03 -7.31
N THR A 297 -15.44 2.34 -7.29
CA THR A 297 -15.25 3.13 -6.05
C THR A 297 -16.06 2.59 -4.87
N PRO A 298 -17.36 2.25 -5.00
CA PRO A 298 -18.11 1.67 -3.90
C PRO A 298 -17.56 0.32 -3.45
N LEU A 299 -17.31 -0.61 -4.38
CA LEU A 299 -16.82 -1.96 -4.07
C LEU A 299 -15.42 -1.94 -3.45
N ALA A 300 -14.50 -1.15 -4.02
CA ALA A 300 -13.15 -0.97 -3.48
C ALA A 300 -13.18 -0.35 -2.07
N THR A 301 -14.10 0.58 -1.84
CA THR A 301 -14.30 1.22 -0.53
C THR A 301 -14.86 0.25 0.51
N MET A 302 -15.88 -0.55 0.14
CA MET A 302 -16.45 -1.62 0.99
C MET A 302 -15.37 -2.66 1.34
N GLY A 303 -14.61 -3.11 0.33
CA GLY A 303 -13.52 -4.06 0.51
C GLY A 303 -12.46 -3.54 1.48
N LYS A 304 -12.00 -2.28 1.28
CA LYS A 304 -11.00 -1.64 2.14
C LYS A 304 -11.48 -1.47 3.58
N LEU A 305 -12.73 -1.05 3.78
CA LEU A 305 -13.35 -0.96 5.11
C LEU A 305 -13.39 -2.33 5.80
N LYS A 306 -13.85 -3.37 5.09
CA LYS A 306 -13.92 -4.72 5.65
C LYS A 306 -12.52 -5.29 5.93
N ALA A 307 -11.56 -5.10 5.02
CA ALA A 307 -10.15 -5.50 5.23
C ALA A 307 -9.54 -4.83 6.47
N GLY A 308 -9.81 -3.54 6.69
CA GLY A 308 -9.36 -2.82 7.88
C GLY A 308 -9.92 -3.42 9.17
N ARG A 309 -11.21 -3.74 9.19
CA ARG A 309 -11.88 -4.36 10.35
C ARG A 309 -11.35 -5.76 10.63
N LEU A 310 -11.24 -6.61 9.61
CA LEU A 310 -10.68 -7.95 9.75
C LEU A 310 -9.20 -7.92 10.12
N GLY A 311 -8.45 -6.92 9.65
CA GLY A 311 -7.06 -6.69 10.04
C GLY A 311 -6.85 -6.40 11.53
N ARG A 312 -7.89 -5.96 12.24
CA ARG A 312 -7.90 -5.84 13.71
C ARG A 312 -8.43 -7.12 14.38
N GLU A 313 -9.52 -7.66 13.86
CA GLU A 313 -10.30 -8.73 14.47
C GLU A 313 -9.60 -10.08 14.43
N ILE A 314 -9.05 -10.47 13.27
CA ILE A 314 -8.42 -11.78 13.07
C ILE A 314 -7.14 -11.92 13.91
N PRO A 315 -6.16 -10.99 13.82
CA PRO A 315 -4.95 -11.13 14.62
C PRO A 315 -5.19 -11.02 16.12
N ASP A 316 -6.16 -10.20 16.55
CA ASP A 316 -6.53 -10.04 17.96
C ASP A 316 -7.09 -11.37 18.53
N ALA A 317 -8.09 -11.94 17.86
CA ALA A 317 -8.66 -13.22 18.27
C ALA A 317 -7.62 -14.37 18.27
N CYS A 318 -6.80 -14.44 17.21
CA CYS A 318 -5.75 -15.45 17.11
C CYS A 318 -4.70 -15.29 18.19
N LEU A 319 -4.19 -14.09 18.42
CA LEU A 319 -3.21 -13.77 19.45
C LEU A 319 -3.71 -14.20 20.86
N GLN A 320 -4.99 -13.95 21.14
CA GLN A 320 -5.61 -14.38 22.41
C GLN A 320 -5.48 -15.90 22.61
N TYR A 321 -5.70 -16.69 21.55
CA TYR A 321 -5.62 -18.15 21.64
C TYR A 321 -4.18 -18.68 21.73
N TRP A 322 -3.20 -17.89 21.31
CA TRP A 322 -1.78 -18.21 21.53
C TRP A 322 -1.32 -17.94 22.97
N GLY A 323 -2.12 -17.21 23.78
CA GLY A 323 -1.81 -16.90 25.18
C GLY A 323 -0.48 -16.15 25.31
N GLY A 324 0.36 -16.53 26.29
CA GLY A 324 1.66 -15.90 26.51
C GLY A 324 2.59 -15.91 25.30
N MET A 325 2.55 -16.96 24.47
CA MET A 325 3.32 -17.00 23.22
C MET A 325 2.84 -15.96 22.20
N GLY A 326 1.55 -15.66 22.17
CA GLY A 326 0.99 -14.59 21.33
C GLY A 326 1.52 -13.19 21.68
N PHE A 327 1.95 -12.98 22.91
CA PHE A 327 2.48 -11.70 23.38
C PHE A 327 3.99 -11.51 23.10
N MET A 328 4.65 -12.54 22.55
CA MET A 328 6.08 -12.49 22.24
C MET A 328 6.33 -11.92 20.84
N ASN A 329 7.27 -10.96 20.73
CA ASN A 329 7.60 -10.30 19.46
C ASN A 329 8.10 -11.25 18.35
N GLU A 330 8.69 -12.38 18.73
CA GLU A 330 9.24 -13.39 17.84
C GLU A 330 8.16 -14.22 17.10
N THR A 331 6.91 -14.18 17.59
CA THR A 331 5.83 -14.94 16.95
C THR A 331 5.21 -14.18 15.78
N ARG A 332 4.83 -14.91 14.72
CA ARG A 332 4.20 -14.31 13.56
C ARG A 332 2.81 -13.73 13.88
N VAL A 333 2.07 -14.34 14.80
CA VAL A 333 0.75 -13.83 15.22
C VAL A 333 0.86 -12.46 15.88
N SER A 334 1.88 -12.24 16.72
CA SER A 334 2.19 -10.94 17.34
C SER A 334 2.57 -9.89 16.28
N ARG A 335 3.37 -10.28 15.28
CA ARG A 335 3.72 -9.43 14.15
C ARG A 335 2.48 -9.06 13.34
N ALA A 336 1.63 -10.03 13.01
CA ALA A 336 0.38 -9.80 12.30
C ALA A 336 -0.53 -8.81 13.04
N TYR A 337 -0.63 -8.90 14.36
CA TYR A 337 -1.39 -7.97 15.20
C TYR A 337 -0.91 -6.52 15.05
N ARG A 338 0.40 -6.29 15.08
CA ARG A 338 0.98 -4.96 14.92
C ARG A 338 0.84 -4.46 13.49
N ASP A 339 1.20 -5.28 12.51
CA ASP A 339 1.27 -4.88 11.10
C ASP A 339 -0.10 -4.58 10.51
N ARG A 340 -1.09 -5.42 10.81
CA ARG A 340 -2.45 -5.29 10.23
C ARG A 340 -3.25 -4.15 10.84
N ARG A 341 -2.81 -3.58 11.97
CA ARG A 341 -3.44 -2.39 12.54
C ARG A 341 -3.45 -1.20 11.58
N LEU A 342 -2.43 -1.09 10.72
CA LEU A 342 -2.33 -0.04 9.73
C LEU A 342 -3.47 -0.08 8.70
N THR A 343 -4.03 -1.25 8.39
CA THR A 343 -5.05 -1.42 7.35
C THR A 343 -6.31 -0.59 7.60
N SER A 344 -6.65 -0.28 8.87
CA SER A 344 -7.75 0.64 9.23
C SER A 344 -7.36 2.12 9.20
N ILE A 345 -6.10 2.47 8.94
CA ILE A 345 -5.56 3.83 9.02
C ILE A 345 -5.07 4.32 7.65
N GLY A 346 -4.13 3.61 7.04
CA GLY A 346 -3.51 3.97 5.76
C GLY A 346 -4.39 3.65 4.56
N GLY A 347 -4.17 4.32 3.43
CA GLY A 347 -4.96 4.11 2.21
C GLY A 347 -6.43 4.53 2.33
N GLY A 348 -6.73 5.42 3.28
CA GLY A 348 -8.08 5.84 3.69
C GLY A 348 -8.52 5.16 4.98
N ALA A 349 -8.67 5.96 6.06
CA ALA A 349 -9.17 5.48 7.34
C ALA A 349 -10.59 4.90 7.23
N ASP A 350 -10.97 4.01 8.15
CA ASP A 350 -12.31 3.40 8.16
C ASP A 350 -13.42 4.45 8.10
N GLU A 351 -13.25 5.59 8.78
CA GLU A 351 -14.20 6.70 8.81
C GLU A 351 -14.30 7.39 7.43
N VAL A 352 -13.18 7.53 6.72
CA VAL A 352 -13.18 8.06 5.34
C VAL A 352 -13.90 7.09 4.40
N MET A 353 -13.67 5.79 4.56
CA MET A 353 -14.39 4.77 3.77
C MET A 353 -15.88 4.83 4.00
N LEU A 354 -16.32 4.97 5.26
CA LEU A 354 -17.73 5.15 5.60
C LEU A 354 -18.31 6.44 4.99
N SER A 355 -17.58 7.55 5.06
CA SER A 355 -18.03 8.81 4.46
C SER A 355 -18.19 8.70 2.94
N VAL A 356 -17.25 8.04 2.24
CA VAL A 356 -17.37 7.77 0.79
C VAL A 356 -18.61 6.93 0.49
N LEU A 357 -18.85 5.86 1.25
CA LEU A 357 -20.03 5.01 1.07
C LEU A 357 -21.33 5.77 1.30
N CYS A 358 -21.42 6.57 2.39
CA CYS A 358 -22.58 7.40 2.67
C CYS A 358 -22.86 8.40 1.53
N LYS A 359 -21.82 8.95 0.90
CA LYS A 359 -21.98 9.81 -0.27
C LYS A 359 -22.63 9.05 -1.45
N TYR A 360 -22.16 7.85 -1.76
CA TYR A 360 -22.73 7.01 -2.82
C TYR A 360 -24.16 6.54 -2.50
N MET A 361 -24.49 6.37 -1.22
CA MET A 361 -25.83 6.02 -0.75
C MET A 361 -26.79 7.22 -0.67
N GLY A 362 -26.30 8.45 -0.85
CA GLY A 362 -27.11 9.67 -0.70
C GLY A 362 -27.57 9.93 0.73
N THR A 363 -26.81 9.46 1.75
CA THR A 363 -27.19 9.54 3.17
C THR A 363 -26.42 10.60 3.94
N LEU A 364 -25.52 11.36 3.29
CA LEU A 364 -24.86 12.48 3.94
C LEU A 364 -25.87 13.64 4.13
N PRO A 365 -25.72 14.43 5.23
CA PRO A 365 -26.48 15.65 5.39
C PRO A 365 -26.28 16.59 4.19
N GLU A 366 -27.35 17.27 3.78
CA GLU A 366 -27.23 18.37 2.80
C GLU A 366 -26.35 19.48 3.41
N GLN A 367 -25.34 19.94 2.65
CA GLN A 367 -24.43 21.01 3.04
C GLN A 367 -24.98 22.37 2.62
#